data_4016de551e70bf880f2cc5a094162f76
#
_entry.id   4016de551e70bf880f2cc5a094162f76
#
_cell.length_a   1.000
_cell.length_b   1.000
_cell.length_c   1.000
_cell.angle_alpha   90.00
_cell.angle_beta   90.00
_cell.angle_gamma   90.00
#
_symmetry.space_group_name_H-M   'P 1'
#
loop_
_entity.id
_entity.type
_entity.pdbx_description
1 polymer ?
#
loop_
_entity_poly.entity_id
_entity_poly.type
_entity_poly.pdbx_seq_one_letter_code
_entity_poly.pdbx_strand_id
1 'polypeptide(L)'
;MLVGLHYLKHAYNVSDERVVEGYLENPYWQYFCGNEYFEHDLPCDPTSLVKWRKRIGSEGVEKFLEETILLGQREGEIKDQEFRRVNVDTTVQEKAIAFPTDARLYHKMRQALVKEASKENIQLRQSYKRKGKLAFIKQGRYFHAKQSKRANKETKRLKTYLGCVKRDIERKVENPNIRLKSLLEISERILTQTKNSKNKIYSIHAPEVECISKGKSHKRYEFGCKVSLVTTSKSNWIVGVQALHGNPYDGHTLKDAINQMEKVVGRRPKEVYVDLGYKGKDHHPEDVQVHLSNKSRKNMTRWERMWMNRRSAIEPVISHLKHDHNMIRNFLKGREGDRINALFAAAGCNFSKLLRAFFSLFLKDYISPSFSFAI
;
A
#
# COMPACT_ATOMS: atom_id res chain seq x y z
N MET A 1 -8.10 -18.96 13.59
CA MET A 1 -7.92 -17.72 14.36
C MET A 1 -7.08 -16.65 13.63
N LEU A 2 -5.74 -16.76 13.45
CA LEU A 2 -4.92 -15.68 12.83
C LEU A 2 -5.37 -15.28 11.42
N VAL A 3 -5.84 -16.22 10.61
CA VAL A 3 -6.44 -15.95 9.28
C VAL A 3 -7.68 -15.06 9.42
N GLY A 4 -8.60 -15.43 10.31
CA GLY A 4 -9.82 -14.65 10.57
C GLY A 4 -9.51 -13.24 11.03
N LEU A 5 -8.56 -13.05 11.97
CA LEU A 5 -8.15 -11.73 12.43
C LEU A 5 -7.60 -10.84 11.30
N HIS A 6 -6.89 -11.40 10.31
CA HIS A 6 -6.41 -10.62 9.17
C HIS A 6 -7.53 -10.20 8.21
N TYR A 7 -8.54 -11.05 7.97
CA TYR A 7 -9.74 -10.64 7.24
C TYR A 7 -10.50 -9.53 7.98
N LEU A 8 -10.78 -9.72 9.27
CA LEU A 8 -11.47 -8.72 10.10
C LEU A 8 -10.73 -7.40 10.14
N LYS A 9 -9.40 -7.43 10.34
CA LYS A 9 -8.57 -6.22 10.33
C LYS A 9 -8.78 -5.37 9.08
N HIS A 10 -8.71 -5.98 7.90
CA HIS A 10 -8.81 -5.26 6.64
C HIS A 10 -10.25 -4.99 6.20
N ALA A 11 -11.22 -5.84 6.60
CA ALA A 11 -12.63 -5.60 6.36
C ALA A 11 -13.17 -4.40 7.16
N TYR A 12 -12.71 -4.25 8.41
CA TYR A 12 -13.17 -3.20 9.32
C TYR A 12 -12.17 -2.03 9.46
N ASN A 13 -11.09 -2.00 8.68
CA ASN A 13 -10.11 -0.91 8.64
C ASN A 13 -9.49 -0.59 10.02
N VAL A 14 -9.15 -1.60 10.81
CA VAL A 14 -8.61 -1.46 12.16
C VAL A 14 -7.11 -1.76 12.23
N SER A 15 -6.46 -1.39 13.35
CA SER A 15 -5.05 -1.72 13.62
C SER A 15 -4.88 -3.18 14.11
N ASP A 16 -3.63 -3.65 14.24
CA ASP A 16 -3.34 -4.97 14.81
C ASP A 16 -3.79 -5.05 16.27
N GLU A 17 -3.62 -3.97 17.03
CA GLU A 17 -4.06 -3.88 18.42
C GLU A 17 -5.59 -3.92 18.50
N ARG A 18 -6.26 -3.08 17.69
CA ARG A 18 -7.73 -2.97 17.75
C ARG A 18 -8.45 -4.25 17.27
N VAL A 19 -7.88 -5.01 16.32
CA VAL A 19 -8.52 -6.27 15.89
C VAL A 19 -8.44 -7.33 16.99
N VAL A 20 -7.35 -7.37 17.75
CA VAL A 20 -7.17 -8.30 18.89
C VAL A 20 -8.09 -7.91 20.05
N GLU A 21 -8.21 -6.63 20.38
CA GLU A 21 -9.17 -6.12 21.38
C GLU A 21 -10.60 -6.37 20.94
N GLY A 22 -10.94 -6.05 19.68
CA GLY A 22 -12.28 -6.25 19.14
C GLY A 22 -12.72 -7.72 19.09
N TYR A 23 -11.78 -8.64 18.94
CA TYR A 23 -12.06 -10.07 19.08
C TYR A 23 -12.61 -10.40 20.48
N LEU A 24 -12.02 -9.85 21.52
CA LEU A 24 -12.45 -10.07 22.89
C LEU A 24 -13.87 -9.52 23.15
N GLU A 25 -14.21 -8.40 22.53
CA GLU A 25 -15.49 -7.71 22.73
C GLU A 25 -16.64 -8.29 21.88
N ASN A 26 -16.35 -9.03 20.80
CA ASN A 26 -17.32 -9.39 19.78
C ASN A 26 -17.43 -10.90 19.55
N PRO A 27 -18.54 -11.55 20.00
CA PRO A 27 -18.76 -12.97 19.84
C PRO A 27 -18.82 -13.42 18.37
N TYR A 28 -19.30 -12.56 17.45
CA TYR A 28 -19.31 -12.88 16.02
C TYR A 28 -17.90 -12.96 15.44
N TRP A 29 -16.98 -12.13 15.94
CA TRP A 29 -15.57 -12.20 15.52
C TRP A 29 -14.89 -13.45 16.06
N GLN A 30 -15.22 -13.87 17.28
CA GLN A 30 -14.72 -15.11 17.86
C GLN A 30 -15.23 -16.32 17.07
N TYR A 31 -16.54 -16.36 16.79
CA TYR A 31 -17.13 -17.43 16.00
C TYR A 31 -16.52 -17.51 14.59
N PHE A 32 -16.38 -16.38 13.90
CA PHE A 32 -15.72 -16.30 12.60
C PHE A 32 -14.28 -16.78 12.65
N CYS A 33 -13.56 -16.57 13.74
CA CYS A 33 -12.19 -17.04 13.96
C CYS A 33 -12.09 -18.51 14.36
N GLY A 34 -13.21 -19.23 14.48
CA GLY A 34 -13.31 -20.66 14.72
C GLY A 34 -13.54 -21.06 16.18
N ASN A 35 -13.99 -20.14 17.04
CA ASN A 35 -14.37 -20.45 18.40
C ASN A 35 -15.85 -20.85 18.47
N GLU A 36 -16.15 -21.96 19.15
CA GLU A 36 -17.51 -22.42 19.42
C GLU A 36 -18.11 -21.76 20.68
N TYR A 37 -17.26 -21.43 21.63
CA TYR A 37 -17.62 -20.80 22.91
C TYR A 37 -16.97 -19.44 23.02
N PHE A 38 -17.60 -18.57 23.82
CA PHE A 38 -17.08 -17.23 24.05
C PHE A 38 -15.84 -17.28 24.97
N GLU A 39 -14.75 -16.72 24.48
CA GLU A 39 -13.50 -16.61 25.21
C GLU A 39 -13.35 -15.24 25.85
N HIS A 40 -12.80 -15.22 27.08
CA HIS A 40 -12.59 -13.99 27.84
C HIS A 40 -11.14 -13.49 27.79
N ASP A 41 -10.24 -14.24 27.14
CA ASP A 41 -8.84 -13.92 27.02
C ASP A 41 -8.50 -13.42 25.62
N LEU A 42 -7.43 -12.60 25.51
CA LEU A 42 -6.91 -12.15 24.23
C LEU A 42 -6.41 -13.35 23.39
N PRO A 43 -6.78 -13.43 22.11
CA PRO A 43 -6.42 -14.56 21.27
C PRO A 43 -4.91 -14.68 21.03
N CYS A 44 -4.22 -13.54 21.05
CA CYS A 44 -2.76 -13.44 20.89
C CYS A 44 -2.28 -12.02 21.20
N ASP A 45 -0.98 -11.86 21.39
CA ASP A 45 -0.35 -10.55 21.39
C ASP A 45 -0.39 -9.93 19.97
N PRO A 46 -0.68 -8.62 19.78
CA PRO A 46 -0.72 -7.97 18.47
C PRO A 46 0.56 -8.16 17.63
N THR A 47 1.72 -8.31 18.28
CA THR A 47 2.99 -8.59 17.57
C THR A 47 3.02 -9.96 16.90
N SER A 48 2.17 -10.90 17.34
CA SER A 48 2.00 -12.21 16.71
C SER A 48 1.47 -12.09 15.28
N LEU A 49 0.57 -11.13 15.01
CA LEU A 49 0.11 -10.83 13.65
C LEU A 49 1.26 -10.34 12.75
N VAL A 50 2.18 -9.54 13.31
CA VAL A 50 3.37 -9.08 12.57
C VAL A 50 4.30 -10.24 12.25
N LYS A 51 4.55 -11.14 13.22
CA LYS A 51 5.40 -12.34 13.04
C LYS A 51 4.78 -13.29 12.01
N TRP A 52 3.47 -13.47 12.08
CA TRP A 52 2.73 -14.35 11.18
C TRP A 52 2.77 -13.85 9.73
N ARG A 53 2.51 -12.56 9.47
CA ARG A 53 2.64 -11.97 8.14
C ARG A 53 4.02 -12.16 7.51
N LYS A 54 5.09 -12.04 8.32
CA LYS A 54 6.46 -12.30 7.85
C LYS A 54 6.71 -13.76 7.51
N ARG A 55 6.05 -14.68 8.22
CA ARG A 55 6.21 -16.13 8.01
C ARG A 55 5.53 -16.61 6.73
N ILE A 56 4.31 -16.12 6.48
CA ILE A 56 3.56 -16.56 5.29
C ILE A 56 3.97 -15.83 4.01
N GLY A 57 4.53 -14.63 4.11
CA GLY A 57 4.95 -13.82 2.96
C GLY A 57 3.81 -13.42 2.03
N SER A 58 4.14 -12.75 0.93
CA SER A 58 3.15 -12.31 -0.06
C SER A 58 2.46 -13.47 -0.79
N GLU A 59 3.16 -14.58 -1.02
CA GLU A 59 2.56 -15.77 -1.67
C GLU A 59 1.45 -16.39 -0.82
N GLY A 60 1.67 -16.50 0.51
CA GLY A 60 0.62 -16.97 1.40
C GLY A 60 -0.54 -16.01 1.53
N VAL A 61 -0.28 -14.68 1.46
CA VAL A 61 -1.34 -13.66 1.48
C VAL A 61 -2.12 -13.61 0.16
N GLU A 62 -1.54 -13.96 -0.97
CA GLU A 62 -2.25 -14.06 -2.25
C GLU A 62 -3.41 -15.06 -2.17
N LYS A 63 -3.26 -16.14 -1.40
CA LYS A 63 -4.35 -17.11 -1.16
C LYS A 63 -5.56 -16.52 -0.45
N PHE A 64 -5.40 -15.48 0.35
CA PHE A 64 -6.55 -14.78 0.93
C PHE A 64 -7.42 -14.12 -0.14
N LEU A 65 -6.80 -13.52 -1.15
CA LEU A 65 -7.53 -12.97 -2.27
C LEU A 65 -8.21 -14.08 -3.10
N GLU A 66 -7.49 -15.15 -3.40
CA GLU A 66 -7.98 -16.33 -4.10
C GLU A 66 -9.22 -16.92 -3.40
N GLU A 67 -9.15 -17.17 -2.09
CA GLU A 67 -10.26 -17.71 -1.30
C GLU A 67 -11.51 -16.82 -1.32
N THR A 68 -11.35 -15.50 -1.31
CA THR A 68 -12.52 -14.60 -1.42
C THR A 68 -13.21 -14.71 -2.79
N ILE A 69 -12.46 -14.97 -3.85
CA ILE A 69 -12.98 -15.13 -5.21
C ILE A 69 -13.66 -16.51 -5.32
N LEU A 70 -13.01 -17.57 -4.87
CA LEU A 70 -13.57 -18.93 -4.86
C LEU A 70 -14.86 -18.99 -4.05
N LEU A 71 -14.91 -18.35 -2.89
CA LEU A 71 -16.13 -18.26 -2.10
C LEU A 71 -17.22 -17.49 -2.85
N GLY A 72 -16.88 -16.34 -3.48
CA GLY A 72 -17.84 -15.58 -4.28
C GLY A 72 -18.39 -16.35 -5.47
N GLN A 73 -17.58 -17.23 -6.09
CA GLN A 73 -18.06 -18.13 -7.17
C GLN A 73 -18.98 -19.23 -6.60
N ARG A 74 -18.62 -19.85 -5.47
CA ARG A 74 -19.40 -20.89 -4.80
C ARG A 74 -20.79 -20.40 -4.38
N GLU A 75 -20.85 -19.18 -3.84
CA GLU A 75 -22.10 -18.54 -3.42
C GLU A 75 -22.88 -17.91 -4.60
N GLY A 76 -22.37 -18.01 -5.83
CA GLY A 76 -23.05 -17.47 -7.03
C GLY A 76 -22.96 -15.94 -7.20
N GLU A 77 -22.25 -15.25 -6.33
CA GLU A 77 -22.03 -13.79 -6.38
C GLU A 77 -21.08 -13.38 -7.51
N ILE A 78 -20.18 -14.27 -7.92
CA ILE A 78 -19.28 -14.09 -9.06
C ILE A 78 -19.58 -15.14 -10.10
N LYS A 79 -20.08 -14.71 -11.25
CA LYS A 79 -20.31 -15.61 -12.38
C LYS A 79 -19.06 -15.74 -13.23
N ASP A 80 -18.77 -16.93 -13.73
CA ASP A 80 -17.62 -17.24 -14.61
C ASP A 80 -17.47 -16.29 -15.79
N GLN A 81 -18.59 -15.82 -16.34
CA GLN A 81 -18.61 -14.90 -17.47
C GLN A 81 -18.04 -13.51 -17.12
N GLU A 82 -17.99 -13.15 -15.83
CA GLU A 82 -17.48 -11.83 -15.39
C GLU A 82 -15.98 -11.71 -15.54
N PHE A 83 -15.26 -12.84 -15.48
CA PHE A 83 -13.80 -12.85 -15.70
C PHE A 83 -13.40 -12.58 -17.16
N ARG A 84 -14.35 -12.63 -18.10
CA ARG A 84 -14.06 -12.35 -19.51
C ARG A 84 -13.73 -10.88 -19.77
N ARG A 85 -14.25 -9.97 -18.94
CA ARG A 85 -14.06 -8.51 -19.05
C ARG A 85 -13.59 -7.92 -17.75
N VAL A 86 -12.46 -7.27 -17.78
CA VAL A 86 -11.85 -6.66 -16.59
C VAL A 86 -11.45 -5.21 -16.84
N ASN A 87 -11.42 -4.44 -15.76
CA ASN A 87 -10.85 -3.10 -15.74
C ASN A 87 -9.50 -3.17 -15.05
N VAL A 88 -8.49 -2.47 -15.58
CA VAL A 88 -7.19 -2.35 -14.96
C VAL A 88 -6.83 -0.88 -14.79
N ASP A 89 -6.36 -0.53 -13.60
CA ASP A 89 -5.88 0.82 -13.29
C ASP A 89 -4.77 0.76 -12.23
N THR A 90 -3.98 1.83 -12.14
CA THR A 90 -2.94 1.96 -11.13
C THR A 90 -3.28 3.05 -10.11
N THR A 91 -2.90 2.80 -8.87
CA THR A 91 -2.98 3.79 -7.81
C THR A 91 -1.68 3.85 -7.02
N VAL A 92 -1.55 4.78 -6.07
CA VAL A 92 -0.43 4.84 -5.13
C VAL A 92 -0.90 4.43 -3.76
N GLN A 93 -0.21 3.44 -3.19
CA GLN A 93 -0.29 3.08 -1.79
C GLN A 93 0.77 3.90 -1.05
N GLU A 94 0.34 4.88 -0.26
CA GLU A 94 1.27 5.73 0.48
C GLU A 94 1.86 4.99 1.68
N LYS A 95 3.16 5.22 1.92
CA LYS A 95 3.85 4.70 3.11
C LYS A 95 3.60 5.62 4.31
N ALA A 96 3.54 5.04 5.50
CA ALA A 96 3.43 5.78 6.76
C ALA A 96 4.72 6.52 7.09
N ILE A 97 5.06 7.52 6.30
CA ILE A 97 6.22 8.39 6.50
C ILE A 97 5.82 9.84 6.71
N ALA A 98 6.66 10.59 7.40
CA ALA A 98 6.52 12.03 7.45
C ALA A 98 6.96 12.64 6.11
N PHE A 99 6.34 13.76 5.68
CA PHE A 99 6.70 14.44 4.44
C PHE A 99 8.22 14.65 4.35
N PRO A 100 8.90 14.14 3.32
CA PRO A 100 10.35 14.18 3.20
C PRO A 100 10.85 15.57 2.85
N THR A 101 11.75 16.09 3.68
CA THR A 101 12.55 17.28 3.37
C THR A 101 14.01 16.97 3.67
N ASP A 102 14.93 17.58 2.92
CA ASP A 102 16.37 17.37 3.13
C ASP A 102 16.79 17.66 4.57
N ALA A 103 16.28 18.76 5.15
CA ALA A 103 16.56 19.11 6.55
C ALA A 103 16.13 18.01 7.53
N ARG A 104 14.95 17.42 7.30
CA ARG A 104 14.44 16.31 8.13
C ARG A 104 15.29 15.06 7.96
N LEU A 105 15.66 14.70 6.73
CA LEU A 105 16.50 13.55 6.44
C LEU A 105 17.87 13.68 7.09
N TYR A 106 18.56 14.82 6.93
CA TYR A 106 19.86 15.07 7.57
C TYR A 106 19.77 15.01 9.09
N HIS A 107 18.74 15.64 9.68
CA HIS A 107 18.57 15.65 11.12
C HIS A 107 18.29 14.26 11.69
N LYS A 108 17.33 13.52 11.10
CA LYS A 108 16.95 12.18 11.54
C LYS A 108 18.08 11.17 11.32
N MET A 109 18.80 11.26 10.19
CA MET A 109 19.92 10.37 9.90
C MET A 109 21.07 10.57 10.89
N ARG A 110 21.43 11.84 11.22
CA ARG A 110 22.38 12.14 12.28
C ARG A 110 21.95 11.53 13.62
N GLN A 111 20.64 11.64 13.98
CA GLN A 111 20.15 11.04 15.23
C GLN A 111 20.27 9.52 15.22
N ALA A 112 19.97 8.85 14.07
CA ALA A 112 20.09 7.41 13.94
C ALA A 112 21.55 6.94 14.08
N LEU A 113 22.49 7.61 13.40
CA LEU A 113 23.91 7.30 13.51
C LEU A 113 24.45 7.50 14.94
N VAL A 114 24.09 8.60 15.60
CA VAL A 114 24.50 8.86 17.00
C VAL A 114 23.94 7.81 17.95
N LYS A 115 22.67 7.40 17.75
CA LYS A 115 22.05 6.35 18.58
C LYS A 115 22.75 4.99 18.39
N GLU A 116 23.08 4.62 17.16
CA GLU A 116 23.73 3.35 16.89
C GLU A 116 25.18 3.35 17.36
N ALA A 117 25.93 4.47 17.16
CA ALA A 117 27.26 4.65 17.69
C ALA A 117 27.32 4.51 19.23
N SER A 118 26.30 5.04 19.93
CA SER A 118 26.21 4.89 21.38
C SER A 118 25.98 3.45 21.82
N LYS A 119 25.24 2.64 21.04
CA LYS A 119 25.03 1.21 21.34
C LYS A 119 26.29 0.38 21.14
N GLU A 120 27.10 0.76 20.16
CA GLU A 120 28.39 0.12 19.85
C GLU A 120 29.53 0.69 20.69
N ASN A 121 29.24 1.52 21.72
CA ASN A 121 30.22 2.19 22.56
C ASN A 121 31.25 3.03 21.79
N ILE A 122 30.88 3.54 20.61
CA ILE A 122 31.73 4.40 19.80
C ILE A 122 31.66 5.83 20.35
N GLN A 123 32.75 6.31 20.93
CA GLN A 123 32.86 7.67 21.43
C GLN A 123 33.01 8.66 20.27
N LEU A 124 31.97 9.46 20.03
CA LEU A 124 31.98 10.51 19.00
C LEU A 124 32.63 11.79 19.51
N ARG A 125 33.46 12.43 18.67
CA ARG A 125 34.03 13.76 18.96
C ARG A 125 32.92 14.78 19.20
N GLN A 126 31.87 14.75 18.36
CA GLN A 126 30.72 15.64 18.42
C GLN A 126 29.45 14.91 17.96
N SER A 127 28.44 14.86 18.82
CA SER A 127 27.12 14.30 18.45
C SER A 127 26.18 15.32 17.77
N TYR A 128 26.50 16.60 17.88
CA TYR A 128 25.67 17.74 17.43
C TYR A 128 24.23 17.71 17.96
N LYS A 129 23.96 17.06 19.11
CA LYS A 129 22.60 16.86 19.66
C LYS A 129 21.86 18.19 19.81
N ARG A 130 22.45 19.17 20.55
CA ARG A 130 21.85 20.49 20.80
C ARG A 130 21.86 21.37 19.54
N LYS A 131 23.03 21.53 18.90
CA LYS A 131 23.20 22.36 17.68
C LYS A 131 22.32 21.89 16.54
N GLY A 132 22.21 20.56 16.31
CA GLY A 132 21.38 19.98 15.26
C GLY A 132 19.88 20.18 15.52
N LYS A 133 19.41 20.02 16.77
CA LYS A 133 18.01 20.33 17.14
C LYS A 133 17.67 21.80 16.88
N LEU A 134 18.55 22.71 17.30
CA LEU A 134 18.37 24.16 17.13
C LEU A 134 18.35 24.56 15.65
N ALA A 135 19.28 24.03 14.83
CA ALA A 135 19.33 24.29 13.39
C ALA A 135 18.06 23.77 12.68
N PHE A 136 17.55 22.59 13.08
CA PHE A 136 16.33 22.04 12.52
C PHE A 136 15.09 22.91 12.84
N ILE A 137 14.96 23.38 14.09
CA ILE A 137 13.88 24.29 14.51
C ILE A 137 13.97 25.63 13.74
N LYS A 138 15.18 26.24 13.66
CA LYS A 138 15.39 27.48 12.91
C LYS A 138 15.05 27.33 11.42
N GLN A 139 15.46 26.20 10.83
CA GLN A 139 15.14 25.90 9.44
C GLN A 139 13.62 25.90 9.19
N GLY A 140 12.84 25.21 10.04
CA GLY A 140 11.39 25.18 9.96
C GLY A 140 10.78 26.57 10.08
N ARG A 141 11.19 27.36 11.07
CA ARG A 141 10.69 28.74 11.28
C ARG A 141 10.99 29.64 10.07
N TYR A 142 12.20 29.60 9.52
CA TYR A 142 12.56 30.39 8.33
C TYR A 142 11.81 29.94 7.10
N PHE A 143 11.56 28.64 6.95
CA PHE A 143 10.80 28.09 5.83
C PHE A 143 9.34 28.58 5.87
N HIS A 144 8.67 28.52 7.03
CA HIS A 144 7.31 29.04 7.20
C HIS A 144 7.24 30.56 6.98
N ALA A 145 8.25 31.29 7.41
CA ALA A 145 8.36 32.75 7.16
C ALA A 145 8.79 33.10 5.73
N LYS A 146 8.83 32.13 4.79
CA LYS A 146 9.27 32.30 3.39
C LYS A 146 10.69 32.87 3.22
N GLN A 147 11.54 32.80 4.26
CA GLN A 147 12.92 33.25 4.24
C GLN A 147 13.86 32.17 3.70
N SER A 148 13.74 31.83 2.42
CA SER A 148 14.41 30.68 1.78
C SER A 148 15.94 30.69 1.93
N LYS A 149 16.60 31.86 1.81
CA LYS A 149 18.05 31.97 1.98
C LYS A 149 18.51 31.53 3.38
N ARG A 150 17.80 31.98 4.44
CA ARG A 150 18.09 31.60 5.83
C ARG A 150 17.78 30.14 6.08
N ALA A 151 16.65 29.63 5.59
CA ALA A 151 16.29 28.22 5.69
C ALA A 151 17.34 27.31 5.04
N ASN A 152 17.81 27.64 3.84
CA ASN A 152 18.85 26.90 3.13
C ASN A 152 20.19 26.91 3.88
N LYS A 153 20.56 28.01 4.54
CA LYS A 153 21.77 28.07 5.40
C LYS A 153 21.70 27.04 6.53
N GLU A 154 20.55 26.92 7.20
CA GLU A 154 20.38 25.94 8.28
C GLU A 154 20.32 24.49 7.71
N THR A 155 19.73 24.28 6.53
CA THR A 155 19.77 22.98 5.85
C THR A 155 21.21 22.55 5.54
N LYS A 156 22.04 23.45 5.01
CA LYS A 156 23.49 23.20 4.81
C LYS A 156 24.21 22.83 6.10
N ARG A 157 23.92 23.53 7.22
CA ARG A 157 24.48 23.19 8.54
C ARG A 157 24.10 21.77 8.97
N LEU A 158 22.84 21.38 8.80
CA LEU A 158 22.37 20.02 9.12
C LEU A 158 23.10 18.98 8.28
N LYS A 159 23.31 19.24 6.97
CA LYS A 159 24.10 18.38 6.08
C LYS A 159 25.55 18.24 6.60
N THR A 160 26.19 19.33 6.99
CA THR A 160 27.54 19.32 7.56
C THR A 160 27.62 18.50 8.84
N TYR A 161 26.66 18.66 9.76
CA TYR A 161 26.63 17.90 11.02
C TYR A 161 26.48 16.39 10.78
N LEU A 162 25.65 15.98 9.82
CA LEU A 162 25.53 14.58 9.42
C LEU A 162 26.85 14.06 8.86
N GLY A 163 27.48 14.79 7.93
CA GLY A 163 28.77 14.41 7.31
C GLY A 163 29.90 14.31 8.35
N CYS A 164 29.95 15.20 9.36
CA CYS A 164 30.93 15.11 10.43
C CYS A 164 30.75 13.84 11.27
N VAL A 165 29.52 13.53 11.67
CA VAL A 165 29.23 12.32 12.46
C VAL A 165 29.55 11.06 11.67
N LYS A 166 29.16 11.00 10.38
CA LYS A 166 29.48 9.86 9.49
C LYS A 166 30.97 9.61 9.42
N ARG A 167 31.75 10.61 9.01
CA ARG A 167 33.21 10.49 8.89
C ARG A 167 33.91 10.16 10.21
N ASP A 168 33.38 10.61 11.34
CA ASP A 168 33.94 10.28 12.66
C ASP A 168 33.74 8.80 13.00
N ILE A 169 32.59 8.25 12.66
CA ILE A 169 32.29 6.80 12.82
C ILE A 169 33.20 5.98 11.90
N GLU A 170 33.27 6.32 10.60
CA GLU A 170 34.05 5.59 9.60
C GLU A 170 35.55 5.53 9.93
N ARG A 171 36.10 6.57 10.58
CA ARG A 171 37.50 6.57 11.03
C ARG A 171 37.76 5.70 12.26
N LYS A 172 36.73 5.39 13.05
CA LYS A 172 36.87 4.67 14.31
C LYS A 172 36.47 3.22 14.25
N VAL A 173 35.76 2.83 13.21
CA VAL A 173 35.20 1.48 13.07
C VAL A 173 35.59 0.89 11.73
N GLU A 174 36.47 -0.08 11.75
CA GLU A 174 36.90 -0.83 10.56
C GLU A 174 35.83 -1.84 10.13
N ASN A 175 35.21 -2.54 11.09
CA ASN A 175 34.19 -3.56 10.86
C ASN A 175 32.87 -3.22 11.53
N PRO A 176 32.04 -2.37 10.90
CA PRO A 176 30.74 -2.04 11.46
C PRO A 176 29.78 -3.24 11.43
N ASN A 177 28.92 -3.35 12.45
CA ASN A 177 27.84 -4.33 12.41
C ASN A 177 26.88 -4.07 11.23
N ILE A 178 26.05 -5.07 10.88
CA ILE A 178 25.14 -5.03 9.72
C ILE A 178 24.26 -3.77 9.74
N ARG A 179 23.78 -3.38 10.93
CA ARG A 179 22.89 -2.22 11.06
C ARG A 179 23.62 -0.90 10.87
N LEU A 180 24.79 -0.75 11.49
CA LEU A 180 25.61 0.47 11.33
C LEU A 180 26.08 0.61 9.88
N LYS A 181 26.50 -0.47 9.24
CA LYS A 181 26.87 -0.51 7.81
C LYS A 181 25.71 0.00 6.95
N SER A 182 24.52 -0.53 7.12
CA SER A 182 23.32 -0.09 6.39
C SER A 182 23.01 1.40 6.62
N LEU A 183 23.15 1.90 7.85
CA LEU A 183 22.94 3.33 8.15
C LEU A 183 24.02 4.21 7.50
N LEU A 184 25.27 3.77 7.45
CA LEU A 184 26.35 4.49 6.75
C LEU A 184 26.10 4.56 5.23
N GLU A 185 25.69 3.47 4.61
CA GLU A 185 25.31 3.43 3.18
C GLU A 185 24.14 4.36 2.86
N ILE A 186 23.08 4.32 3.68
CA ILE A 186 21.93 5.24 3.54
C ILE A 186 22.37 6.69 3.74
N SER A 187 23.24 6.97 4.72
CA SER A 187 23.73 8.32 4.97
C SER A 187 24.55 8.88 3.83
N GLU A 188 25.38 8.05 3.16
CA GLU A 188 26.11 8.43 1.97
C GLU A 188 25.16 8.82 0.83
N ARG A 189 24.15 7.99 0.56
CA ARG A 189 23.14 8.29 -0.44
C ARG A 189 22.40 9.61 -0.14
N ILE A 190 22.04 9.86 1.13
CA ILE A 190 21.34 11.09 1.56
C ILE A 190 22.26 12.32 1.39
N LEU A 191 23.56 12.20 1.65
CA LEU A 191 24.54 13.29 1.51
C LEU A 191 24.85 13.63 0.06
N THR A 192 24.85 12.64 -0.83
CA THR A 192 25.20 12.80 -2.25
C THR A 192 23.99 13.09 -3.14
N GLN A 193 22.77 12.74 -2.70
CA GLN A 193 21.59 12.96 -3.54
C GLN A 193 21.31 14.44 -3.82
N THR A 194 20.90 14.69 -5.06
CA THR A 194 20.51 16.01 -5.59
C THR A 194 19.05 16.01 -6.01
N LYS A 195 18.54 17.16 -6.49
CA LYS A 195 17.16 17.26 -6.99
C LYS A 195 16.88 16.25 -8.12
N ASN A 196 17.83 15.98 -8.98
CA ASN A 196 17.66 15.16 -10.18
C ASN A 196 18.21 13.73 -10.05
N SER A 197 18.69 13.34 -8.86
CA SER A 197 19.19 11.97 -8.63
C SER A 197 18.08 10.95 -8.81
N LYS A 198 18.40 9.83 -9.47
CA LYS A 198 17.55 8.63 -9.52
C LYS A 198 17.63 7.90 -8.17
N ASN A 199 16.60 7.16 -7.81
CA ASN A 199 16.54 6.31 -6.59
C ASN A 199 16.87 7.06 -5.29
N LYS A 200 16.26 8.23 -5.09
CA LYS A 200 16.43 9.03 -3.88
C LYS A 200 15.89 8.32 -2.64
N ILE A 201 16.51 8.62 -1.51
CA ILE A 201 15.99 8.25 -0.19
C ILE A 201 15.01 9.32 0.26
N TYR A 202 13.77 8.91 0.55
CA TYR A 202 12.72 9.77 1.09
C TYR A 202 12.44 9.49 2.57
N SER A 203 12.82 8.29 3.06
CA SER A 203 12.70 7.92 4.46
C SER A 203 13.84 7.01 4.88
N ILE A 204 14.34 7.18 6.11
CA ILE A 204 15.44 6.37 6.66
C ILE A 204 14.94 4.99 7.08
N HIS A 205 13.73 4.91 7.64
CA HIS A 205 13.15 3.66 8.12
C HIS A 205 12.39 2.87 7.03
N ALA A 206 12.17 3.50 5.89
CA ALA A 206 11.53 2.91 4.72
C ALA A 206 12.27 3.42 3.45
N PRO A 207 13.51 2.96 3.21
CA PRO A 207 14.32 3.43 2.07
C PRO A 207 13.78 3.00 0.71
N GLU A 208 12.86 2.04 0.67
CA GLU A 208 12.15 1.56 -0.50
C GLU A 208 11.09 2.52 -1.04
N VAL A 209 10.73 3.56 -0.29
CA VAL A 209 9.68 4.52 -0.67
C VAL A 209 10.07 5.31 -1.90
N GLU A 210 9.14 5.40 -2.82
CA GLU A 210 9.27 6.14 -4.07
C GLU A 210 8.44 7.43 -4.04
N CYS A 211 8.83 8.40 -4.86
CA CYS A 211 8.07 9.64 -5.08
C CYS A 211 7.33 9.54 -6.41
N ILE A 212 6.02 9.46 -6.36
CA ILE A 212 5.18 9.28 -7.53
C ILE A 212 4.37 10.55 -7.77
N SER A 213 4.46 11.09 -8.99
CA SER A 213 3.69 12.26 -9.41
C SER A 213 2.53 11.82 -10.30
N LYS A 214 1.30 12.08 -9.87
CA LYS A 214 0.07 11.78 -10.63
C LYS A 214 -0.58 13.04 -11.23
N GLY A 215 0.11 14.17 -11.29
CA GLY A 215 -0.41 15.40 -11.91
C GLY A 215 -1.60 16.05 -11.20
N LYS A 216 -1.96 15.61 -9.99
CA LYS A 216 -3.04 16.21 -9.20
C LYS A 216 -2.65 17.61 -8.74
N SER A 217 -3.54 18.61 -8.90
CA SER A 217 -3.27 20.01 -8.57
C SER A 217 -2.97 20.24 -7.08
N HIS A 218 -3.74 19.61 -6.19
CA HIS A 218 -3.61 19.79 -4.74
C HIS A 218 -2.61 18.84 -4.06
N LYS A 219 -2.28 17.70 -4.68
CA LYS A 219 -1.31 16.73 -4.14
C LYS A 219 -0.39 16.21 -5.24
N ARG A 220 0.61 17.03 -5.57
CA ARG A 220 1.51 16.76 -6.68
C ARG A 220 2.35 15.49 -6.51
N TYR A 221 2.75 15.16 -5.28
CA TYR A 221 3.62 14.03 -4.97
C TYR A 221 3.00 13.13 -3.92
N GLU A 222 2.98 11.84 -4.18
CA GLU A 222 2.61 10.78 -3.26
C GLU A 222 3.86 9.93 -2.97
N PHE A 223 4.08 9.55 -1.69
CA PHE A 223 5.27 8.83 -1.26
C PHE A 223 4.89 7.41 -0.82
N GLY A 224 5.26 6.43 -1.62
CA GLY A 224 4.90 5.03 -1.38
C GLY A 224 5.33 4.14 -2.54
N CYS A 225 4.50 3.19 -2.92
CA CYS A 225 4.67 2.39 -4.14
C CYS A 225 3.42 2.47 -5.03
N LYS A 226 3.60 2.25 -6.32
CA LYS A 226 2.50 2.09 -7.27
C LYS A 226 1.84 0.71 -7.05
N VAL A 227 0.52 0.64 -7.15
CA VAL A 227 -0.26 -0.60 -7.08
C VAL A 227 -1.11 -0.68 -8.33
N SER A 228 -0.99 -1.79 -9.06
CA SER A 228 -1.91 -2.17 -10.14
C SER A 228 -3.07 -2.95 -9.56
N LEU A 229 -4.27 -2.66 -10.03
CA LEU A 229 -5.52 -3.29 -9.59
C LEU A 229 -6.27 -3.82 -10.80
N VAL A 230 -6.79 -5.04 -10.71
CA VAL A 230 -7.65 -5.67 -11.70
C VAL A 230 -9.01 -5.95 -11.07
N THR A 231 -10.08 -5.46 -11.70
CA THR A 231 -11.46 -5.70 -11.24
C THR A 231 -12.33 -6.26 -12.36
N THR A 232 -13.33 -7.07 -12.01
CA THR A 232 -14.36 -7.47 -12.98
C THR A 232 -15.15 -6.24 -13.42
N SER A 233 -15.39 -6.10 -14.75
CA SER A 233 -16.07 -4.90 -15.28
C SER A 233 -17.55 -4.84 -14.89
N LYS A 234 -18.20 -5.95 -14.58
CA LYS A 234 -19.63 -5.99 -14.27
C LYS A 234 -19.91 -5.65 -12.81
N SER A 235 -19.31 -6.38 -11.87
CA SER A 235 -19.62 -6.31 -10.45
C SER A 235 -18.48 -5.78 -9.60
N ASN A 236 -17.34 -5.37 -10.20
CA ASN A 236 -16.20 -4.76 -9.53
C ASN A 236 -15.57 -5.64 -8.41
N TRP A 237 -15.52 -6.97 -8.62
CA TRP A 237 -14.72 -7.84 -7.77
C TRP A 237 -13.25 -7.65 -8.07
N ILE A 238 -12.42 -7.58 -7.03
CA ILE A 238 -10.98 -7.48 -7.19
C ILE A 238 -10.44 -8.87 -7.48
N VAL A 239 -9.84 -9.04 -8.65
CA VAL A 239 -9.34 -10.33 -9.17
C VAL A 239 -7.83 -10.33 -9.39
N GLY A 240 -7.17 -9.20 -9.16
CA GLY A 240 -5.71 -9.08 -9.19
C GLY A 240 -5.25 -7.79 -8.51
N VAL A 241 -4.12 -7.84 -7.81
CA VAL A 241 -3.49 -6.67 -7.20
C VAL A 241 -1.98 -6.88 -7.05
N GLN A 242 -1.20 -5.93 -7.54
CA GLN A 242 0.27 -5.99 -7.50
C GLN A 242 0.87 -4.69 -7.00
N ALA A 243 1.78 -4.76 -6.02
CA ALA A 243 2.64 -3.64 -5.66
C ALA A 243 3.84 -3.56 -6.61
N LEU A 244 3.97 -2.44 -7.29
CA LEU A 244 4.94 -2.19 -8.36
C LEU A 244 6.03 -1.23 -7.86
N HIS A 245 7.26 -1.69 -7.84
CA HIS A 245 8.42 -0.89 -7.46
C HIS A 245 9.16 -0.37 -8.69
N GLY A 246 9.85 0.79 -8.55
CA GLY A 246 10.54 1.46 -9.66
C GLY A 246 9.64 2.43 -10.43
N ASN A 247 8.40 2.64 -9.98
CA ASN A 247 7.39 3.49 -10.64
C ASN A 247 7.32 3.24 -12.16
N PRO A 248 7.09 1.98 -12.60
CA PRO A 248 7.04 1.64 -14.01
C PRO A 248 5.93 2.42 -14.73
N TYR A 249 6.10 2.59 -16.05
CA TYR A 249 5.03 3.12 -16.89
C TYR A 249 3.82 2.16 -16.89
N ASP A 250 2.60 2.70 -16.85
CA ASP A 250 1.40 1.89 -16.67
C ASP A 250 1.22 0.83 -17.77
N GLY A 251 1.52 1.16 -19.03
CA GLY A 251 1.46 0.22 -20.14
C GLY A 251 2.35 -1.02 -19.96
N HIS A 252 3.51 -0.87 -19.33
CA HIS A 252 4.43 -1.99 -19.06
C HIS A 252 3.93 -2.95 -17.98
N THR A 253 2.94 -2.55 -17.19
CA THR A 253 2.45 -3.33 -16.05
C THR A 253 1.25 -4.21 -16.41
N LEU A 254 0.65 -4.01 -17.60
CA LEU A 254 -0.60 -4.65 -17.98
C LEU A 254 -0.47 -6.16 -18.11
N LYS A 255 0.59 -6.63 -18.79
CA LYS A 255 0.85 -8.06 -18.99
C LYS A 255 0.98 -8.81 -17.68
N ASP A 256 1.75 -8.25 -16.74
CA ASP A 256 1.97 -8.86 -15.42
C ASP A 256 0.69 -8.87 -14.58
N ALA A 257 -0.11 -7.79 -14.66
CA ALA A 257 -1.38 -7.71 -13.95
C ALA A 257 -2.37 -8.80 -14.44
N ILE A 258 -2.43 -9.05 -15.75
CA ILE A 258 -3.27 -10.08 -16.34
C ILE A 258 -2.75 -11.48 -15.98
N ASN A 259 -1.43 -11.71 -16.02
CA ASN A 259 -0.83 -12.99 -15.63
C ASN A 259 -1.09 -13.31 -14.16
N GLN A 260 -1.04 -12.30 -13.27
CA GLN A 260 -1.40 -12.51 -11.87
C GLN A 260 -2.89 -12.84 -11.72
N MET A 261 -3.77 -12.12 -12.41
CA MET A 261 -5.20 -12.45 -12.40
C MET A 261 -5.44 -13.89 -12.84
N GLU A 262 -4.81 -14.33 -13.94
CA GLU A 262 -4.91 -15.70 -14.42
C GLU A 262 -4.44 -16.72 -13.37
N LYS A 263 -3.34 -16.43 -12.69
CA LYS A 263 -2.84 -17.27 -11.58
C LYS A 263 -3.85 -17.39 -10.44
N VAL A 264 -4.48 -16.27 -10.05
CA VAL A 264 -5.41 -16.20 -8.90
C VAL A 264 -6.78 -16.79 -9.23
N VAL A 265 -7.28 -16.57 -10.46
CA VAL A 265 -8.64 -16.96 -10.87
C VAL A 265 -8.66 -18.27 -11.64
N GLY A 266 -7.51 -18.71 -12.18
CA GLY A 266 -7.40 -19.86 -13.08
C GLY A 266 -7.98 -19.58 -14.49
N ARG A 267 -8.26 -18.33 -14.83
CA ARG A 267 -8.86 -17.93 -16.11
C ARG A 267 -8.28 -16.63 -16.62
N ARG A 268 -8.03 -16.57 -17.92
CA ARG A 268 -7.53 -15.39 -18.61
C ARG A 268 -8.67 -14.56 -19.17
N PRO A 269 -8.66 -13.21 -19.03
CA PRO A 269 -9.69 -12.34 -19.58
C PRO A 269 -9.59 -12.29 -21.11
N LYS A 270 -10.71 -12.04 -21.79
CA LYS A 270 -10.75 -11.80 -23.23
C LYS A 270 -10.61 -10.32 -23.58
N GLU A 271 -11.15 -9.46 -22.72
CA GLU A 271 -11.19 -8.02 -22.93
C GLU A 271 -10.74 -7.27 -21.67
N VAL A 272 -9.91 -6.26 -21.85
CA VAL A 272 -9.40 -5.41 -20.77
C VAL A 272 -9.67 -3.94 -21.10
N TYR A 273 -10.24 -3.22 -20.15
CA TYR A 273 -10.54 -1.79 -20.26
C TYR A 273 -9.59 -0.98 -19.39
N VAL A 274 -8.83 -0.07 -20.01
CA VAL A 274 -7.78 0.72 -19.36
C VAL A 274 -7.90 2.21 -19.73
N ASP A 275 -7.19 3.05 -19.00
CA ASP A 275 -7.12 4.47 -19.31
C ASP A 275 -6.07 4.77 -20.42
N LEU A 276 -5.93 6.05 -20.78
CA LEU A 276 -4.94 6.48 -21.78
C LEU A 276 -3.48 6.37 -21.30
N GLY A 277 -3.25 6.18 -20.00
CA GLY A 277 -1.93 5.93 -19.42
C GLY A 277 -1.29 4.61 -19.88
N TYR A 278 -2.11 3.69 -20.42
CA TYR A 278 -1.65 2.39 -20.94
C TYR A 278 -1.36 2.37 -22.45
N LYS A 279 -1.10 3.51 -23.06
CA LYS A 279 -0.72 3.56 -24.49
C LYS A 279 0.57 2.78 -24.76
N GLY A 280 0.70 2.19 -25.94
CA GLY A 280 1.86 1.43 -26.39
C GLY A 280 1.51 -0.03 -26.63
N LYS A 281 1.19 -0.36 -27.88
CA LYS A 281 0.78 -1.72 -28.27
C LYS A 281 1.87 -2.78 -28.01
N ASP A 282 3.14 -2.38 -28.06
CA ASP A 282 4.29 -3.27 -27.88
C ASP A 282 4.38 -3.94 -26.50
N HIS A 283 3.61 -3.43 -25.53
CA HIS A 283 3.57 -3.95 -24.16
C HIS A 283 2.23 -4.58 -23.78
N HIS A 284 1.27 -4.60 -24.69
CA HIS A 284 0.00 -5.26 -24.47
C HIS A 284 0.14 -6.78 -24.66
N PRO A 285 -0.61 -7.60 -23.90
CA PRO A 285 -0.68 -9.03 -24.16
C PRO A 285 -1.35 -9.26 -25.54
N GLU A 286 -0.77 -10.14 -26.35
CA GLU A 286 -1.21 -10.39 -27.72
C GLU A 286 -2.56 -11.12 -27.80
N ASP A 287 -2.87 -11.91 -26.78
CA ASP A 287 -4.02 -12.79 -26.66
C ASP A 287 -5.24 -12.15 -25.98
N VAL A 288 -5.14 -10.87 -25.60
CA VAL A 288 -6.21 -10.13 -24.90
C VAL A 288 -6.53 -8.84 -25.64
N GLN A 289 -7.81 -8.60 -25.91
CA GLN A 289 -8.24 -7.34 -26.53
C GLN A 289 -8.20 -6.19 -25.54
N VAL A 290 -7.30 -5.22 -25.77
CA VAL A 290 -7.11 -4.06 -24.90
C VAL A 290 -7.88 -2.86 -25.45
N HIS A 291 -8.83 -2.36 -24.67
CA HIS A 291 -9.63 -1.18 -24.96
C HIS A 291 -9.12 0.04 -24.18
N LEU A 292 -8.54 0.99 -24.92
CA LEU A 292 -8.08 2.25 -24.36
C LEU A 292 -9.23 3.26 -24.26
N SER A 293 -9.37 3.93 -23.12
CA SER A 293 -10.31 5.03 -22.96
C SER A 293 -9.97 6.18 -23.91
N ASN A 294 -10.75 6.36 -24.97
CA ASN A 294 -10.56 7.43 -25.95
C ASN A 294 -11.61 8.51 -25.78
N LYS A 295 -11.21 9.79 -26.00
CA LYS A 295 -12.13 10.92 -26.02
C LYS A 295 -13.10 10.88 -27.21
N SER A 296 -12.68 10.33 -28.35
CA SER A 296 -13.53 10.16 -29.52
C SER A 296 -14.27 8.83 -29.43
N ARG A 297 -15.58 8.90 -29.23
CA ARG A 297 -16.47 7.74 -29.15
C ARG A 297 -17.31 7.56 -30.43
N LYS A 298 -16.95 8.25 -31.52
CA LYS A 298 -17.74 8.30 -32.74
C LYS A 298 -17.98 6.92 -33.38
N ASN A 299 -16.99 6.05 -33.36
CA ASN A 299 -17.03 4.73 -34.01
C ASN A 299 -17.27 3.56 -33.04
N MET A 300 -17.66 3.84 -31.79
CA MET A 300 -17.95 2.78 -30.81
C MET A 300 -19.40 2.32 -30.96
N THR A 301 -19.61 1.01 -30.93
CA THR A 301 -20.92 0.42 -30.75
C THR A 301 -21.54 0.79 -29.41
N ARG A 302 -22.88 0.69 -29.28
CA ARG A 302 -23.57 0.93 -28.01
C ARG A 302 -23.02 0.05 -26.87
N TRP A 303 -22.66 -1.20 -27.20
CA TRP A 303 -22.10 -2.18 -26.25
C TRP A 303 -20.70 -1.82 -25.77
N GLU A 304 -19.78 -1.50 -26.65
CA GLU A 304 -18.42 -1.03 -26.31
C GLU A 304 -18.47 0.24 -25.47
N ARG A 305 -19.36 1.16 -25.80
CA ARG A 305 -19.55 2.41 -25.05
C ARG A 305 -20.03 2.15 -23.62
N MET A 306 -20.91 1.17 -23.44
CA MET A 306 -21.39 0.75 -22.12
C MET A 306 -20.24 0.21 -21.26
N TRP A 307 -19.41 -0.70 -21.78
CA TRP A 307 -18.29 -1.26 -21.05
C TRP A 307 -17.18 -0.23 -20.79
N MET A 308 -16.93 0.65 -21.74
CA MET A 308 -15.99 1.75 -21.55
C MET A 308 -16.44 2.74 -20.45
N ASN A 309 -17.74 2.97 -20.32
CA ASN A 309 -18.27 3.77 -19.20
C ASN A 309 -18.08 3.05 -17.86
N ARG A 310 -18.23 1.72 -17.85
CA ARG A 310 -18.00 0.94 -16.63
C ARG A 310 -16.53 0.88 -16.18
N ARG A 311 -15.57 1.22 -17.05
CA ARG A 311 -14.18 1.36 -16.64
C ARG A 311 -14.00 2.31 -15.44
N SER A 312 -14.72 3.43 -15.45
CA SER A 312 -14.62 4.40 -14.35
C SER A 312 -15.07 3.86 -12.99
N ALA A 313 -15.79 2.74 -12.95
CA ALA A 313 -16.20 2.08 -11.71
C ALA A 313 -15.01 1.52 -10.90
N ILE A 314 -13.81 1.41 -11.46
CA ILE A 314 -12.59 1.04 -10.71
C ILE A 314 -12.15 2.18 -9.77
N GLU A 315 -12.46 3.45 -10.08
CA GLU A 315 -12.05 4.60 -9.27
C GLU A 315 -12.70 4.58 -7.86
N PRO A 316 -14.02 4.36 -7.71
CA PRO A 316 -14.63 4.12 -6.41
C PRO A 316 -14.03 2.91 -5.68
N VAL A 317 -13.72 1.80 -6.37
CA VAL A 317 -13.08 0.64 -5.75
C VAL A 317 -11.72 1.02 -5.17
N ILE A 318 -10.91 1.77 -5.91
CA ILE A 318 -9.63 2.30 -5.43
C ILE A 318 -9.84 3.21 -4.19
N SER A 319 -10.88 4.04 -4.19
CA SER A 319 -11.21 4.89 -3.05
C SER A 319 -11.56 4.05 -1.82
N HIS A 320 -12.40 3.04 -1.96
CA HIS A 320 -12.75 2.10 -0.87
C HIS A 320 -11.53 1.34 -0.36
N LEU A 321 -10.68 0.81 -1.23
CA LEU A 321 -9.42 0.17 -0.82
C LEU A 321 -8.57 1.09 0.06
N LYS A 322 -8.50 2.37 -0.30
CA LYS A 322 -7.72 3.35 0.46
C LYS A 322 -8.34 3.67 1.80
N HIS A 323 -9.63 4.02 1.82
CA HIS A 323 -10.28 4.59 3.01
C HIS A 323 -10.88 3.55 3.94
N ASP A 324 -11.33 2.41 3.40
CA ASP A 324 -12.10 1.42 4.15
C ASP A 324 -11.32 0.11 4.39
N HIS A 325 -10.15 -0.09 3.72
CA HIS A 325 -9.41 -1.36 3.76
C HIS A 325 -7.90 -1.20 3.99
N ASN A 326 -7.47 -0.20 4.76
CA ASN A 326 -6.08 0.01 5.21
C ASN A 326 -5.04 0.28 4.09
N MET A 327 -5.44 0.71 2.88
CA MET A 327 -4.47 0.98 1.83
C MET A 327 -4.04 2.46 1.75
N ILE A 328 -4.73 3.38 2.43
CA ILE A 328 -4.40 4.81 2.38
C ILE A 328 -3.02 5.09 2.96
N ARG A 329 -2.60 4.32 3.99
CA ARG A 329 -1.33 4.53 4.69
C ARG A 329 -0.74 3.21 5.16
N ASN A 330 0.24 2.71 4.41
CA ASN A 330 0.90 1.44 4.71
C ASN A 330 1.95 1.60 5.82
N PHE A 331 1.78 0.87 6.92
CA PHE A 331 2.71 0.82 8.06
C PHE A 331 3.70 -0.34 7.96
N LEU A 332 3.48 -1.31 7.07
CA LEU A 332 4.36 -2.45 6.91
C LEU A 332 5.68 -2.03 6.25
N LYS A 333 6.78 -2.65 6.64
CA LYS A 333 8.13 -2.29 6.18
C LYS A 333 8.57 -3.13 4.99
N GLY A 334 9.42 -2.53 4.17
CA GLY A 334 10.03 -3.19 3.02
C GLY A 334 9.08 -3.35 1.83
N ARG A 335 9.63 -3.79 0.71
CA ARG A 335 8.86 -4.08 -0.51
C ARG A 335 7.85 -5.20 -0.31
N GLU A 336 8.22 -6.19 0.49
CA GLU A 336 7.32 -7.28 0.85
C GLU A 336 6.12 -6.77 1.66
N GLY A 337 6.33 -5.84 2.58
CA GLY A 337 5.25 -5.18 3.30
C GLY A 337 4.29 -4.40 2.39
N ASP A 338 4.79 -3.86 1.27
CA ASP A 338 3.93 -3.19 0.29
C ASP A 338 3.03 -4.18 -0.45
N ARG A 339 3.57 -5.36 -0.84
CA ARG A 339 2.81 -6.44 -1.47
C ARG A 339 1.75 -7.01 -0.54
N ILE A 340 2.15 -7.36 0.67
CA ILE A 340 1.27 -7.91 1.71
C ILE A 340 0.10 -6.96 2.00
N ASN A 341 0.36 -5.65 2.17
CA ASN A 341 -0.71 -4.71 2.48
C ASN A 341 -1.70 -4.54 1.32
N ALA A 342 -1.22 -4.49 0.08
CA ALA A 342 -2.07 -4.38 -1.10
C ALA A 342 -2.98 -5.62 -1.27
N LEU A 343 -2.42 -6.83 -1.08
CA LEU A 343 -3.16 -8.10 -1.15
C LEU A 343 -4.22 -8.21 -0.05
N PHE A 344 -3.87 -7.89 1.19
CA PHE A 344 -4.85 -7.90 2.28
C PHE A 344 -5.95 -6.84 2.11
N ALA A 345 -5.62 -5.66 1.59
CA ALA A 345 -6.63 -4.64 1.30
C ALA A 345 -7.64 -5.15 0.27
N ALA A 346 -7.15 -5.80 -0.80
CA ALA A 346 -7.99 -6.40 -1.83
C ALA A 346 -8.87 -7.54 -1.28
N ALA A 347 -8.27 -8.47 -0.52
CA ALA A 347 -8.99 -9.55 0.14
C ALA A 347 -10.05 -9.03 1.13
N GLY A 348 -9.72 -8.03 1.95
CA GLY A 348 -10.65 -7.39 2.88
C GLY A 348 -11.81 -6.69 2.18
N CYS A 349 -11.55 -6.04 1.04
CA CYS A 349 -12.59 -5.42 0.21
C CYS A 349 -13.57 -6.47 -0.34
N ASN A 350 -13.05 -7.55 -0.94
CA ASN A 350 -13.86 -8.65 -1.44
C ASN A 350 -14.65 -9.30 -0.31
N PHE A 351 -14.01 -9.56 0.82
CA PHE A 351 -14.67 -10.15 2.00
C PHE A 351 -15.81 -9.28 2.51
N SER A 352 -15.63 -7.96 2.58
CA SER A 352 -16.72 -7.02 2.95
C SER A 352 -17.88 -7.05 1.95
N LYS A 353 -17.64 -7.31 0.67
CA LYS A 353 -18.70 -7.51 -0.34
C LYS A 353 -19.46 -8.81 -0.09
N LEU A 354 -18.75 -9.91 0.22
CA LEU A 354 -19.38 -11.19 0.57
C LEU A 354 -20.26 -11.06 1.80
N LEU A 355 -19.79 -10.39 2.85
CA LEU A 355 -20.59 -10.13 4.05
C LEU A 355 -21.89 -9.36 3.73
N ARG A 356 -21.83 -8.34 2.86
CA ARG A 356 -23.02 -7.58 2.45
C ARG A 356 -23.98 -8.42 1.62
N ALA A 357 -23.48 -9.26 0.70
CA ALA A 357 -24.28 -10.16 -0.10
C ALA A 357 -25.02 -11.17 0.80
N PHE A 358 -24.29 -11.82 1.72
CA PHE A 358 -24.84 -12.74 2.71
C PHE A 358 -25.91 -12.08 3.57
N PHE A 359 -25.65 -10.89 4.10
CA PHE A 359 -26.62 -10.14 4.91
C PHE A 359 -27.88 -9.78 4.11
N SER A 360 -27.73 -9.41 2.82
CA SER A 360 -28.86 -9.13 1.94
C SER A 360 -29.74 -10.36 1.68
N LEU A 361 -29.13 -11.56 1.52
CA LEU A 361 -29.86 -12.81 1.41
C LEU A 361 -30.62 -13.13 2.71
N PHE A 362 -29.93 -13.05 3.85
CA PHE A 362 -30.54 -13.26 5.15
C PHE A 362 -31.75 -12.34 5.39
N LEU A 363 -31.65 -11.05 5.07
CA LEU A 363 -32.77 -10.11 5.20
C LEU A 363 -33.95 -10.48 4.28
N LYS A 364 -33.69 -10.95 3.05
CA LYS A 364 -34.76 -11.37 2.14
C LYS A 364 -35.51 -12.60 2.67
N ASP A 365 -34.78 -13.57 3.20
CA ASP A 365 -35.36 -14.82 3.67
C ASP A 365 -36.12 -14.67 5.00
N TYR A 366 -35.67 -13.78 5.88
CA TYR A 366 -36.26 -13.61 7.23
C TYR A 366 -37.20 -12.42 7.36
N ILE A 367 -37.11 -11.39 6.53
CA ILE A 367 -37.98 -10.18 6.65
C ILE A 367 -39.10 -10.15 5.59
N SER A 368 -38.93 -10.89 4.48
CA SER A 368 -39.87 -10.89 3.36
C SER A 368 -41.14 -11.76 3.46
N PRO A 369 -41.33 -12.77 4.38
CA PRO A 369 -42.49 -13.62 4.31
C PRO A 369 -43.72 -13.20 5.13
N SER A 370 -43.71 -12.13 5.91
CA SER A 370 -44.77 -11.95 6.95
C SER A 370 -45.57 -10.64 6.95
N PHE A 371 -45.43 -9.77 5.95
CA PHE A 371 -46.28 -8.57 5.87
C PHE A 371 -47.16 -8.56 4.61
N SER A 372 -48.00 -9.61 4.45
CA SER A 372 -49.26 -9.43 3.76
C SER A 372 -50.24 -8.86 4.77
N PHE A 373 -50.37 -7.54 4.84
CA PHE A 373 -51.53 -6.92 5.45
C PHE A 373 -52.76 -7.37 4.65
N ALA A 374 -53.57 -8.24 5.24
CA ALA A 374 -54.95 -8.41 4.81
C ALA A 374 -55.67 -7.09 5.13
N ILE A 375 -56.11 -6.37 4.09
CA ILE A 375 -57.16 -5.35 4.13
C ILE A 375 -58.49 -6.04 3.87
#